data_e6a5fc4e86f44283c5ac171d46292bb7
#
_entry.id   e6a5fc4e86f44283c5ac171d46292bb7
#
_cell.length_a   1.000
_cell.length_b   1.000
_cell.length_c   1.000
_cell.angle_alpha   90.00
_cell.angle_beta   90.00
_cell.angle_gamma   90.00
#
_symmetry.space_group_name_H-M   'P 1'
#
loop_
_entity.id
_entity.type
_entity.pdbx_description
1 polymer ?
#
loop_
_entity_poly.entity_id
_entity_poly.type
_entity_poly.pdbx_seq_one_letter_code
_entity_poly.pdbx_strand_id
1 'polypeptide(L)'
;MRNPFAAALAALAALALALPALADPSGPAPPFTLAAKGGADVSLSQFKGQVVMLNFWASWCGPCRQEMPLLESIYKKYNKLGFTMIGVNVEPDSNAADQWLKETPVSFPILYDRDSKVSKLYDVEGMPSTVIIDRSGKLRKLHRGYKPGDENEYLDSIRVLIRE
;
A
#
# COMPACT_ATOMS: atom_id res chain seq x y z
N MET A 1 -25.29 62.60 -15.87
CA MET A 1 -24.66 62.29 -14.56
C MET A 1 -24.50 60.78 -14.46
N ARG A 2 -23.28 60.27 -14.61
CA ARG A 2 -22.99 58.83 -14.61
C ARG A 2 -22.61 58.45 -13.19
N ASN A 3 -23.36 57.50 -12.63
CA ASN A 3 -23.25 57.05 -11.24
C ASN A 3 -21.98 56.22 -11.04
N PRO A 4 -20.99 56.63 -10.26
CA PRO A 4 -19.73 55.88 -10.09
C PRO A 4 -19.78 54.70 -9.10
N PHE A 5 -20.95 54.33 -8.57
CA PHE A 5 -21.08 53.28 -7.56
C PHE A 5 -21.38 51.86 -8.10
N ALA A 6 -21.49 51.68 -9.43
CA ALA A 6 -21.84 50.40 -10.02
C ALA A 6 -20.62 49.52 -10.42
N ALA A 7 -19.40 49.99 -10.21
CA ALA A 7 -18.20 49.29 -10.69
C ALA A 7 -17.41 48.53 -9.58
N ALA A 8 -17.89 48.55 -8.32
CA ALA A 8 -17.10 47.98 -7.21
C ALA A 8 -17.58 46.60 -6.69
N LEU A 9 -18.57 45.97 -7.32
CA LEU A 9 -19.18 44.72 -6.84
C LEU A 9 -18.89 43.44 -7.67
N ALA A 10 -17.98 43.54 -8.64
CA ALA A 10 -17.70 42.39 -9.52
C ALA A 10 -16.32 41.67 -9.30
N ALA A 11 -15.60 42.01 -8.22
CA ALA A 11 -14.23 41.48 -8.00
C ALA A 11 -14.10 40.50 -6.80
N LEU A 12 -15.20 39.95 -6.29
CA LEU A 12 -15.19 39.04 -5.11
C LEU A 12 -15.82 37.67 -5.42
N ALA A 13 -15.47 37.07 -6.52
CA ALA A 13 -15.88 35.70 -6.79
C ALA A 13 -14.78 34.93 -7.48
N ALA A 14 -14.29 33.94 -6.80
CA ALA A 14 -13.49 32.82 -7.27
C ALA A 14 -12.06 32.73 -6.69
N LEU A 15 -11.93 32.82 -5.38
CA LEU A 15 -10.84 32.08 -4.72
C LEU A 15 -11.38 30.68 -4.41
N ALA A 16 -11.48 29.84 -5.43
CA ALA A 16 -11.73 28.42 -5.26
C ALA A 16 -10.52 27.87 -4.51
N LEU A 17 -10.68 27.56 -3.22
CA LEU A 17 -9.76 26.73 -2.47
C LEU A 17 -9.69 25.35 -3.17
N ALA A 18 -8.74 25.20 -4.08
CA ALA A 18 -8.33 23.89 -4.55
C ALA A 18 -7.71 23.17 -3.33
N LEU A 19 -8.51 22.32 -2.68
CA LEU A 19 -7.98 21.35 -1.73
C LEU A 19 -6.92 20.55 -2.47
N PRO A 20 -5.68 20.43 -1.93
CA PRO A 20 -4.70 19.55 -2.53
C PRO A 20 -5.28 18.13 -2.49
N ALA A 21 -5.58 17.56 -3.64
CA ALA A 21 -5.79 16.14 -3.75
C ALA A 21 -4.51 15.50 -3.22
N LEU A 22 -4.63 14.61 -2.23
CA LEU A 22 -3.50 13.78 -1.78
C LEU A 22 -3.04 12.98 -3.00
N ALA A 23 -1.98 13.45 -3.64
CA ALA A 23 -1.41 12.77 -4.79
C ALA A 23 -0.85 11.43 -4.32
N ASP A 24 -1.06 10.38 -5.11
CA ASP A 24 -0.38 9.10 -4.87
C ASP A 24 1.13 9.33 -4.80
N PRO A 25 1.85 8.59 -3.93
CA PRO A 25 3.28 8.74 -3.79
C PRO A 25 3.95 8.46 -5.14
N SER A 26 4.95 9.25 -5.48
CA SER A 26 5.69 9.10 -6.73
C SER A 26 7.19 9.06 -6.43
N GLY A 27 7.95 8.36 -7.29
CA GLY A 27 9.39 8.23 -7.17
C GLY A 27 9.83 6.79 -6.85
N PRO A 28 11.13 6.55 -6.67
CA PRO A 28 11.65 5.22 -6.38
C PRO A 28 11.16 4.73 -5.01
N ALA A 29 10.74 3.47 -4.97
CA ALA A 29 10.38 2.83 -3.70
C ALA A 29 11.61 2.74 -2.79
N PRO A 30 11.51 3.11 -1.49
CA PRO A 30 12.59 2.97 -0.54
C PRO A 30 13.10 1.53 -0.47
N PRO A 31 14.42 1.29 -0.58
CA PRO A 31 14.96 -0.06 -0.46
C PRO A 31 14.86 -0.55 0.97
N PHE A 32 14.63 -1.84 1.12
CA PHE A 32 14.64 -2.50 2.42
C PHE A 32 15.14 -3.95 2.33
N THR A 33 15.55 -4.47 3.48
CA THR A 33 15.79 -5.90 3.72
C THR A 33 15.21 -6.23 5.09
N LEU A 34 14.37 -7.25 5.16
CA LEU A 34 13.73 -7.72 6.38
C LEU A 34 13.83 -9.24 6.50
N ALA A 35 13.88 -9.73 7.73
CA ALA A 35 13.77 -11.15 8.01
C ALA A 35 12.39 -11.67 7.61
N ALA A 36 12.35 -12.79 6.88
CA ALA A 36 11.10 -13.45 6.53
C ALA A 36 10.69 -14.49 7.57
N LYS A 37 9.41 -14.85 7.57
CA LYS A 37 8.92 -16.07 8.22
C LYS A 37 9.67 -17.27 7.63
N GLY A 38 10.39 -18.01 8.50
CA GLY A 38 11.29 -19.09 8.07
C GLY A 38 12.77 -18.72 8.12
N GLY A 39 13.11 -17.44 8.46
CA GLY A 39 14.46 -17.03 8.89
C GLY A 39 15.38 -16.49 7.80
N ALA A 40 15.01 -16.55 6.53
CA ALA A 40 15.81 -15.94 5.46
C ALA A 40 15.54 -14.42 5.35
N ASP A 41 16.58 -13.66 4.99
CA ASP A 41 16.41 -12.24 4.68
C ASP A 41 15.86 -12.05 3.27
N VAL A 42 14.90 -11.13 3.12
CA VAL A 42 14.29 -10.78 1.85
C VAL A 42 14.45 -9.29 1.60
N SER A 43 15.01 -8.94 0.45
CA SER A 43 15.20 -7.56 -0.01
C SER A 43 14.21 -7.23 -1.13
N LEU A 44 13.72 -5.97 -1.17
CA LEU A 44 12.88 -5.50 -2.26
C LEU A 44 13.54 -5.68 -3.63
N SER A 45 14.87 -5.55 -3.70
CA SER A 45 15.64 -5.70 -4.94
C SER A 45 15.53 -7.08 -5.60
N GLN A 46 15.16 -8.13 -4.87
CA GLN A 46 14.95 -9.48 -5.41
C GLN A 46 13.73 -9.56 -6.35
N PHE A 47 12.84 -8.57 -6.28
CA PHE A 47 11.61 -8.52 -7.07
C PHE A 47 11.67 -7.52 -8.23
N LYS A 48 12.87 -7.09 -8.64
CA LYS A 48 13.03 -6.22 -9.81
C LYS A 48 12.37 -6.83 -11.06
N GLY A 49 11.65 -6.01 -11.81
CA GLY A 49 10.92 -6.43 -13.00
C GLY A 49 9.53 -7.03 -12.71
N GLN A 50 9.16 -7.13 -11.44
CA GLN A 50 7.81 -7.53 -11.02
C GLN A 50 7.02 -6.33 -10.52
N VAL A 51 5.71 -6.40 -10.64
CA VAL A 51 4.80 -5.53 -9.86
C VAL A 51 4.79 -6.06 -8.44
N VAL A 52 5.10 -5.20 -7.46
CA VAL A 52 5.17 -5.58 -6.05
C VAL A 52 4.06 -4.90 -5.27
N MET A 53 3.32 -5.67 -4.48
CA MET A 53 2.38 -5.14 -3.51
C MET A 53 2.89 -5.43 -2.10
N LEU A 54 3.11 -4.37 -1.32
CA LEU A 54 3.43 -4.46 0.10
C LEU A 54 2.15 -4.21 0.89
N ASN A 55 1.78 -5.11 1.77
CA ASN A 55 0.69 -4.91 2.71
C ASN A 55 1.24 -4.91 4.14
N PHE A 56 1.16 -3.76 4.80
CA PHE A 56 1.56 -3.60 6.19
C PHE A 56 0.39 -3.96 7.09
N TRP A 57 0.62 -4.90 8.02
CA TRP A 57 -0.43 -5.51 8.82
C TRP A 57 0.02 -5.89 10.23
N ALA A 58 -0.97 -6.17 11.10
CA ALA A 58 -0.75 -6.71 12.43
C ALA A 58 -1.84 -7.73 12.80
N SER A 59 -1.53 -8.67 13.68
CA SER A 59 -2.46 -9.74 14.08
C SER A 59 -3.68 -9.22 14.85
N TRP A 60 -3.53 -8.12 15.58
CA TRP A 60 -4.60 -7.45 16.33
C TRP A 60 -5.49 -6.55 15.47
N CYS A 61 -5.12 -6.32 14.22
CA CYS A 61 -5.83 -5.43 13.31
C CYS A 61 -7.02 -6.17 12.65
N GLY A 62 -8.22 -5.85 13.04
CA GLY A 62 -9.44 -6.46 12.51
C GLY A 62 -9.59 -6.36 11.00
N PRO A 63 -9.50 -5.16 10.40
CA PRO A 63 -9.56 -4.99 8.93
C PRO A 63 -8.46 -5.75 8.19
N CYS A 64 -7.23 -5.85 8.74
CA CYS A 64 -6.15 -6.65 8.15
C CYS A 64 -6.54 -8.13 8.05
N ARG A 65 -7.17 -8.67 9.09
CA ARG A 65 -7.62 -10.07 9.12
C ARG A 65 -8.73 -10.34 8.11
N GLN A 66 -9.57 -9.36 7.80
CA GLN A 66 -10.60 -9.46 6.76
C GLN A 66 -10.00 -9.42 5.36
N GLU A 67 -9.01 -8.54 5.15
CA GLU A 67 -8.36 -8.33 3.87
C GLU A 67 -7.48 -9.51 3.45
N MET A 68 -6.71 -10.09 4.36
CA MET A 68 -5.65 -11.06 4.10
C MET A 68 -6.06 -12.27 3.24
N PRO A 69 -7.22 -12.92 3.44
CA PRO A 69 -7.67 -14.02 2.57
C PRO A 69 -7.95 -13.59 1.13
N LEU A 70 -8.38 -12.33 0.93
CA LEU A 70 -8.63 -11.77 -0.40
C LEU A 70 -7.30 -11.49 -1.11
N LEU A 71 -6.33 -10.97 -0.36
CA LEU A 71 -4.97 -10.76 -0.84
C LEU A 71 -4.29 -12.08 -1.25
N GLU A 72 -4.50 -13.16 -0.50
CA GLU A 72 -4.05 -14.50 -0.89
C GLU A 72 -4.66 -14.96 -2.21
N SER A 73 -5.94 -14.68 -2.42
CA SER A 73 -6.63 -14.99 -3.67
C SER A 73 -6.05 -14.21 -4.85
N ILE A 74 -5.75 -12.92 -4.65
CA ILE A 74 -5.09 -12.06 -5.65
C ILE A 74 -3.70 -12.61 -5.96
N TYR A 75 -2.90 -12.91 -4.94
CA TYR A 75 -1.57 -13.44 -5.12
C TYR A 75 -1.57 -14.75 -5.93
N LYS A 76 -2.38 -15.72 -5.55
CA LYS A 76 -2.51 -16.99 -6.29
C LYS A 76 -2.86 -16.80 -7.76
N LYS A 77 -3.68 -15.81 -8.08
CA LYS A 77 -4.13 -15.55 -9.44
C LYS A 77 -3.06 -14.88 -10.30
N TYR A 78 -2.26 -13.96 -9.72
CA TYR A 78 -1.39 -13.08 -10.50
C TYR A 78 0.11 -13.34 -10.34
N ASN A 79 0.56 -14.15 -9.37
CA ASN A 79 1.99 -14.37 -9.09
C ASN A 79 2.80 -14.86 -10.29
N LYS A 80 2.20 -15.68 -11.16
CA LYS A 80 2.85 -16.22 -12.37
C LYS A 80 2.88 -15.21 -13.53
N LEU A 81 2.26 -14.06 -13.37
CA LEU A 81 2.15 -13.01 -14.39
C LEU A 81 3.14 -11.86 -14.14
N GLY A 82 4.15 -12.05 -13.30
CA GLY A 82 5.11 -11.03 -12.94
C GLY A 82 4.61 -10.07 -11.86
N PHE A 83 3.78 -10.58 -10.95
CA PHE A 83 3.32 -9.92 -9.74
C PHE A 83 3.80 -10.66 -8.51
N THR A 84 4.19 -9.95 -7.49
CA THR A 84 4.39 -10.50 -6.15
C THR A 84 3.69 -9.68 -5.10
N MET A 85 3.36 -10.33 -4.01
CA MET A 85 2.83 -9.71 -2.81
C MET A 85 3.72 -10.05 -1.62
N ILE A 86 3.87 -9.11 -0.70
CA ILE A 86 4.65 -9.25 0.52
C ILE A 86 3.79 -8.71 1.68
N GLY A 87 3.51 -9.55 2.65
CA GLY A 87 2.90 -9.12 3.90
C GLY A 87 4.00 -8.67 4.88
N VAL A 88 3.99 -7.40 5.25
CA VAL A 88 4.94 -6.83 6.22
C VAL A 88 4.25 -6.70 7.57
N ASN A 89 4.58 -7.59 8.49
CA ASN A 89 4.08 -7.52 9.86
C ASN A 89 4.88 -6.48 10.65
N VAL A 90 4.17 -5.58 11.34
CA VAL A 90 4.78 -4.43 12.05
C VAL A 90 4.84 -4.61 13.56
N GLU A 91 4.56 -5.82 14.06
CA GLU A 91 4.59 -6.11 15.49
C GLU A 91 6.02 -6.33 15.97
N PRO A 92 6.42 -5.74 17.10
CA PRO A 92 7.74 -5.97 17.70
C PRO A 92 7.97 -7.46 18.04
N ASP A 93 6.91 -8.16 18.47
CA ASP A 93 6.88 -9.60 18.70
C ASP A 93 5.94 -10.27 17.68
N SER A 94 6.49 -11.19 16.90
CA SER A 94 5.75 -11.87 15.84
C SER A 94 4.96 -13.10 16.30
N ASN A 95 4.99 -13.47 17.58
CA ASN A 95 4.36 -14.70 18.08
C ASN A 95 2.84 -14.73 17.80
N ALA A 96 2.12 -13.63 18.05
CA ALA A 96 0.70 -13.53 17.78
C ALA A 96 0.39 -13.58 16.27
N ALA A 97 1.22 -12.91 15.45
CA ALA A 97 1.13 -12.98 14.00
C ALA A 97 1.36 -14.39 13.48
N ASP A 98 2.37 -15.09 13.98
CA ASP A 98 2.68 -16.47 13.61
C ASP A 98 1.58 -17.45 14.03
N GLN A 99 0.96 -17.24 15.19
CA GLN A 99 -0.17 -18.03 15.63
C GLN A 99 -1.38 -17.82 14.70
N TRP A 100 -1.70 -16.57 14.37
CA TRP A 100 -2.80 -16.26 13.47
C TRP A 100 -2.59 -16.86 12.05
N LEU A 101 -1.35 -16.80 11.54
CA LEU A 101 -0.99 -17.38 10.23
C LEU A 101 -1.07 -18.92 10.18
N LYS A 102 -1.07 -19.62 11.32
CA LYS A 102 -1.36 -21.06 11.37
C LYS A 102 -2.84 -21.35 11.09
N GLU A 103 -3.72 -20.45 11.55
CA GLU A 103 -5.17 -20.57 11.36
C GLU A 103 -5.61 -20.01 9.99
N THR A 104 -4.91 -19.01 9.49
CA THR A 104 -5.19 -18.37 8.19
C THR A 104 -3.91 -18.34 7.35
N PRO A 105 -3.51 -19.47 6.76
CA PRO A 105 -2.27 -19.57 6.02
C PRO A 105 -2.32 -18.78 4.72
N VAL A 106 -1.21 -18.12 4.41
CA VAL A 106 -0.96 -17.43 3.12
C VAL A 106 0.26 -18.01 2.45
N SER A 107 0.32 -17.93 1.12
CA SER A 107 1.43 -18.46 0.32
C SER A 107 2.43 -17.41 -0.15
N PHE A 108 2.10 -16.13 0.01
CA PHE A 108 3.05 -15.04 -0.26
C PHE A 108 4.02 -14.84 0.92
N PRO A 109 5.20 -14.26 0.68
CA PRO A 109 6.18 -13.97 1.72
C PRO A 109 5.63 -13.09 2.84
N ILE A 110 5.90 -13.47 4.09
CA ILE A 110 5.65 -12.66 5.29
C ILE A 110 7.00 -12.20 5.83
N LEU A 111 7.16 -10.88 5.99
CA LEU A 111 8.35 -10.25 6.54
C LEU A 111 8.02 -9.54 7.85
N TYR A 112 9.02 -9.36 8.71
CA TYR A 112 8.86 -8.77 10.03
C TYR A 112 9.61 -7.45 10.15
N ASP A 113 8.87 -6.34 10.24
CA ASP A 113 9.39 -4.98 10.49
C ASP A 113 9.28 -4.63 11.98
N ARG A 114 9.98 -5.40 12.82
CA ARG A 114 9.90 -5.33 14.29
C ARG A 114 10.26 -3.96 14.87
N ASP A 115 11.14 -3.23 14.20
CA ASP A 115 11.59 -1.90 14.60
C ASP A 115 10.79 -0.77 13.97
N SER A 116 9.78 -1.09 13.17
CA SER A 116 8.97 -0.14 12.39
C SER A 116 9.81 0.79 11.49
N LYS A 117 10.95 0.31 11.01
CA LYS A 117 11.85 1.10 10.15
C LYS A 117 11.30 1.21 8.73
N VAL A 118 10.85 0.07 8.19
CA VAL A 118 10.33 0.02 6.81
C VAL A 118 8.96 0.68 6.74
N SER A 119 8.08 0.43 7.69
CA SER A 119 6.77 1.10 7.75
C SER A 119 6.91 2.63 7.79
N LYS A 120 7.88 3.16 8.53
CA LYS A 120 8.18 4.60 8.56
C LYS A 120 8.70 5.12 7.20
N LEU A 121 9.57 4.36 6.51
CA LEU A 121 10.07 4.73 5.18
C LEU A 121 8.96 4.84 4.14
N TYR A 122 7.90 4.06 4.29
CA TYR A 122 6.74 4.04 3.39
C TYR A 122 5.57 4.90 3.87
N ASP A 123 5.79 5.75 4.88
CA ASP A 123 4.78 6.68 5.43
C ASP A 123 3.49 5.94 5.87
N VAL A 124 3.68 4.80 6.54
CA VAL A 124 2.60 3.99 7.08
C VAL A 124 2.14 4.56 8.41
N GLU A 125 0.98 5.18 8.43
CA GLU A 125 0.38 5.82 9.62
C GLU A 125 -0.57 4.90 10.39
N GLY A 126 -1.04 3.83 9.75
CA GLY A 126 -1.99 2.88 10.34
C GLY A 126 -2.10 1.59 9.55
N MET A 127 -2.78 0.60 10.11
CA MET A 127 -2.97 -0.73 9.51
C MET A 127 -4.43 -0.97 9.12
N PRO A 128 -4.66 -1.67 7.99
CA PRO A 128 -3.67 -2.01 6.99
C PRO A 128 -3.24 -0.80 6.18
N SER A 129 -2.06 -0.85 5.58
CA SER A 129 -1.65 0.05 4.52
C SER A 129 -1.07 -0.76 3.36
N THR A 130 -1.52 -0.46 2.16
CA THR A 130 -1.12 -1.19 0.96
C THR A 130 -0.38 -0.27 0.00
N VAL A 131 0.83 -0.65 -0.37
CA VAL A 131 1.69 0.06 -1.33
C VAL A 131 1.82 -0.77 -2.59
N ILE A 132 1.69 -0.15 -3.76
CA ILE A 132 1.91 -0.80 -5.05
C ILE A 132 3.12 -0.15 -5.73
N ILE A 133 4.03 -0.98 -6.18
CA ILE A 133 5.30 -0.63 -6.83
C ILE A 133 5.30 -1.26 -8.23
N ASP A 134 5.67 -0.49 -9.26
CA ASP A 134 5.73 -0.98 -10.62
C ASP A 134 7.02 -1.78 -10.92
N ARG A 135 7.11 -2.35 -12.12
CA ARG A 135 8.26 -3.16 -12.58
C ARG A 135 9.58 -2.38 -12.60
N SER A 136 9.53 -1.04 -12.70
CA SER A 136 10.71 -0.17 -12.65
C SER A 136 11.15 0.16 -11.22
N GLY A 137 10.38 -0.26 -10.22
CA GLY A 137 10.62 0.00 -8.80
C GLY A 137 10.10 1.36 -8.33
N LYS A 138 9.14 1.96 -9.03
CA LYS A 138 8.52 3.24 -8.63
C LYS A 138 7.24 3.00 -7.85
N LEU A 139 7.02 3.84 -6.84
CA LEU A 139 5.75 3.92 -6.11
C LEU A 139 4.64 4.38 -7.06
N ARG A 140 3.52 3.67 -7.05
CA ARG A 140 2.35 3.95 -7.89
C ARG A 140 1.08 4.19 -7.08
N LYS A 141 0.98 3.64 -5.88
CA LYS A 141 -0.17 3.80 -5.01
C LYS A 141 0.19 3.57 -3.55
N LEU A 142 -0.45 4.34 -2.66
CA LEU A 142 -0.52 4.08 -1.23
C LEU A 142 -1.98 4.16 -0.81
N HIS A 143 -2.53 3.02 -0.39
CA HIS A 143 -3.89 2.93 0.14
C HIS A 143 -3.83 2.73 1.66
N ARG A 144 -4.54 3.55 2.42
CA ARG A 144 -4.58 3.50 3.89
C ARG A 144 -5.92 2.98 4.38
N GLY A 145 -5.88 2.02 5.27
CA GLY A 145 -7.07 1.33 5.75
C GLY A 145 -7.57 0.25 4.80
N TYR A 146 -8.65 -0.42 5.18
CA TYR A 146 -9.37 -1.38 4.36
C TYR A 146 -10.86 -1.37 4.71
N LYS A 147 -11.69 -1.37 3.71
CA LYS A 147 -13.12 -1.68 3.76
C LYS A 147 -13.47 -2.65 2.63
N PRO A 148 -14.48 -3.50 2.78
CA PRO A 148 -14.91 -4.43 1.73
C PRO A 148 -15.15 -3.70 0.39
N GLY A 149 -14.48 -4.19 -0.65
CA GLY A 149 -14.49 -3.60 -1.99
C GLY A 149 -13.18 -2.91 -2.40
N ASP A 150 -12.33 -2.49 -1.45
CA ASP A 150 -11.05 -1.84 -1.74
C ASP A 150 -10.10 -2.77 -2.53
N GLU A 151 -10.24 -4.10 -2.36
CA GLU A 151 -9.48 -5.09 -3.15
C GLU A 151 -9.67 -4.96 -4.66
N ASN A 152 -10.79 -4.37 -5.12
CA ASN A 152 -11.02 -4.12 -6.55
C ASN A 152 -10.08 -3.04 -7.09
N GLU A 153 -9.77 -2.01 -6.29
CA GLU A 153 -8.80 -0.99 -6.66
C GLU A 153 -7.39 -1.56 -6.80
N TYR A 154 -7.02 -2.52 -5.91
CA TYR A 154 -5.74 -3.23 -6.03
C TYR A 154 -5.69 -4.03 -7.31
N LEU A 155 -6.75 -4.80 -7.60
CA LEU A 155 -6.87 -5.59 -8.83
C LEU A 155 -6.73 -4.75 -10.08
N ASP A 156 -7.37 -3.59 -10.14
CA ASP A 156 -7.32 -2.71 -11.30
C ASP A 156 -5.91 -2.13 -11.48
N SER A 157 -5.26 -1.70 -10.38
CA SER A 157 -3.87 -1.25 -10.41
C SER A 157 -2.91 -2.36 -10.88
N ILE A 158 -3.04 -3.57 -10.32
CA ILE A 158 -2.22 -4.73 -10.69
C ILE A 158 -2.39 -5.06 -12.17
N ARG A 159 -3.63 -5.11 -12.68
CA ARG A 159 -3.92 -5.43 -14.09
C ARG A 159 -3.31 -4.43 -15.07
N VAL A 160 -3.31 -3.15 -14.72
CA VAL A 160 -2.66 -2.11 -15.52
C VAL A 160 -1.15 -2.31 -15.50
N LEU A 161 -0.54 -2.40 -14.32
CA LEU A 161 0.92 -2.45 -14.15
C LEU A 161 1.56 -3.74 -14.68
N ILE A 162 0.86 -4.86 -14.69
CA ILE A 162 1.36 -6.11 -15.27
C ILE A 162 1.54 -5.99 -16.80
N ARG A 163 0.76 -5.13 -17.45
CA ARG A 163 0.79 -4.92 -18.91
C ARG A 163 1.80 -3.86 -19.36
N GLU A 164 2.27 -3.01 -18.43
CA GLU A 164 3.39 -2.07 -18.66
C GLU A 164 4.73 -2.82 -18.72
#